data_4f4ad6b811aae2c693dfbeef44a2b437
#
_entry.id   4f4ad6b811aae2c693dfbeef44a2b437
#
_cell.length_a   1.000
_cell.length_b   1.000
_cell.length_c   1.000
_cell.angle_alpha   90.00
_cell.angle_beta   90.00
_cell.angle_gamma   90.00
#
_symmetry.space_group_name_H-M   'P 1'
#
loop_
_entity.id
_entity.type
_entity.pdbx_description
1 polymer ?
#
loop_
_entity_poly.entity_id
_entity_poly.type
_entity_poly.pdbx_seq_one_letter_code
_entity_poly.pdbx_strand_id
1 'polypeptide(L)'
;MIRMTLKDYDFLSDSTEQTTTRFVTFITPGLKRFDLAIMSTNRFYGKKLVTDMMFGRSAVLGPDDLEEEGVLESVFRINEEEAAELAQFLTLVLGAVHFTD
;
A
#
# COMPACT_ATOMS: atom_id res chain seq x y z
N MET A 1 -7.91 -7.55 37.08
CA MET A 1 -7.53 -7.52 35.66
C MET A 1 -6.82 -8.82 35.29
N ILE A 2 -7.28 -9.44 34.21
CA ILE A 2 -6.66 -10.67 33.74
C ILE A 2 -5.43 -10.29 32.91
N ARG A 3 -4.30 -10.88 33.23
CA ARG A 3 -3.07 -10.62 32.51
C ARG A 3 -2.86 -11.74 31.50
N MET A 4 -2.87 -11.39 30.20
CA MET A 4 -2.64 -12.33 29.12
C MET A 4 -1.17 -12.34 28.72
N THR A 5 -0.67 -13.49 28.28
CA THR A 5 0.67 -13.62 27.72
C THR A 5 0.56 -14.28 26.36
N LEU A 6 1.67 -14.31 25.60
CA LEU A 6 1.67 -14.96 24.28
C LEU A 6 1.30 -16.44 24.39
N LYS A 7 1.52 -17.06 25.54
CA LYS A 7 1.17 -18.48 25.74
C LYS A 7 -0.32 -18.73 25.74
N ASP A 8 -1.14 -17.69 25.92
CA ASP A 8 -2.58 -17.84 25.95
C ASP A 8 -3.20 -17.86 24.58
N TYR A 9 -2.41 -17.72 23.52
CA TYR A 9 -2.90 -17.69 22.14
C TYR A 9 -2.33 -18.84 21.34
N ASP A 10 -3.17 -19.44 20.52
CA ASP A 10 -2.76 -20.51 19.61
C ASP A 10 -2.36 -19.88 18.27
N PHE A 11 -1.08 -19.86 17.97
CA PHE A 11 -0.57 -19.28 16.74
C PHE A 11 -0.70 -20.29 15.61
N LEU A 12 -1.45 -19.93 14.58
CA LEU A 12 -1.53 -20.73 13.37
C LEU A 12 -0.31 -20.49 12.48
N SER A 13 0.27 -19.33 12.62
CA SER A 13 1.46 -18.97 11.86
C SER A 13 2.14 -17.82 12.58
N ASP A 14 3.45 -17.81 12.54
CA ASP A 14 4.23 -16.71 13.13
C ASP A 14 5.57 -16.66 12.41
N SER A 15 5.78 -15.59 11.65
CA SER A 15 7.02 -15.42 10.93
C SER A 15 7.44 -13.96 10.95
N THR A 16 8.74 -13.75 10.87
CA THR A 16 9.32 -12.41 10.81
C THR A 16 10.21 -12.33 9.60
N GLU A 17 10.11 -11.24 8.87
CA GLU A 17 10.96 -11.05 7.70
C GLU A 17 11.46 -9.61 7.66
N GLN A 18 12.54 -9.41 6.92
CA GLN A 18 13.04 -8.07 6.67
C GLN A 18 12.34 -7.52 5.43
N THR A 19 11.91 -6.28 5.52
CA THR A 19 11.24 -5.60 4.42
C THR A 19 11.91 -4.26 4.18
N THR A 20 11.59 -3.66 3.03
CA THR A 20 12.03 -2.31 2.73
C THR A 20 10.80 -1.43 2.66
N THR A 21 10.82 -0.31 3.39
CA THR A 21 9.70 0.62 3.39
C THR A 21 10.19 1.99 2.93
N ARG A 22 9.48 2.56 1.97
CA ARG A 22 9.75 3.90 1.47
C ARG A 22 8.64 4.82 1.97
N PHE A 23 9.04 5.92 2.59
CA PHE A 23 8.08 6.92 3.07
C PHE A 23 8.12 8.12 2.14
N VAL A 24 6.98 8.49 1.59
CA VAL A 24 6.90 9.63 0.68
C VAL A 24 5.76 10.55 1.08
N THR A 25 5.99 11.83 0.97
CA THR A 25 4.96 12.84 1.12
C THR A 25 5.01 13.70 -0.13
N PHE A 26 3.88 13.89 -0.77
CA PHE A 26 3.83 14.68 -1.99
C PHE A 26 2.48 15.37 -2.14
N ILE A 27 2.46 16.36 -3.01
CA ILE A 27 1.24 17.10 -3.34
C ILE A 27 1.02 16.91 -4.83
N THR A 28 -0.19 16.49 -5.20
CA THR A 28 -0.55 16.26 -6.60
C THR A 28 -0.80 17.58 -7.32
N PRO A 29 -0.87 17.56 -8.66
CA PRO A 29 -1.25 18.76 -9.41
C PRO A 29 -2.57 19.36 -8.95
N GLY A 30 -3.52 18.54 -8.50
CA GLY A 30 -4.79 19.01 -7.97
C GLY A 30 -4.72 19.44 -6.51
N LEU A 31 -3.51 19.57 -5.96
CA LEU A 31 -3.25 20.05 -4.60
C LEU A 31 -3.70 19.11 -3.49
N LYS A 32 -3.80 17.82 -3.81
CA LYS A 32 -4.09 16.81 -2.79
C LYS A 32 -2.77 16.33 -2.18
N ARG A 33 -2.68 16.35 -0.87
CA ARG A 33 -1.50 15.84 -0.16
C ARG A 33 -1.67 14.38 0.17
N PHE A 34 -0.62 13.62 -0.08
CA PHE A 34 -0.55 12.21 0.31
C PHE A 34 0.69 11.97 1.15
N ASP A 35 0.52 11.21 2.22
CA ASP A 35 1.63 10.71 3.05
C ASP A 35 1.55 9.19 2.99
N LEU A 36 2.46 8.57 2.27
CA LEU A 36 2.39 7.14 2.02
C LEU A 36 3.60 6.41 2.57
N ALA A 37 3.36 5.21 3.09
CA ALA A 37 4.40 4.22 3.33
C ALA A 37 4.21 3.11 2.30
N ILE A 38 5.27 2.75 1.60
CA ILE A 38 5.22 1.74 0.55
C ILE A 38 6.20 0.65 0.94
N MET A 39 5.67 -0.51 1.31
CA MET A 39 6.46 -1.62 1.82
C MET A 39 6.64 -2.70 0.77
N SER A 40 7.89 -3.05 0.52
CA SER A 40 8.25 -4.17 -0.36
C SER A 40 8.54 -5.38 0.50
N THR A 41 7.90 -6.48 0.17
CA THR A 41 8.02 -7.73 0.91
C THR A 41 7.84 -8.89 -0.05
N ASN A 42 8.34 -10.05 0.32
CA ASN A 42 8.17 -11.25 -0.50
C ASN A 42 6.80 -11.89 -0.37
N ARG A 43 5.95 -11.37 0.52
CA ARG A 43 4.66 -12.00 0.80
C ARG A 43 3.62 -11.80 -0.29
N PHE A 44 3.74 -10.75 -1.09
CA PHE A 44 2.66 -10.33 -1.96
C PHE A 44 2.95 -10.55 -3.45
N TYR A 45 3.88 -11.44 -3.75
CA TYR A 45 4.15 -11.85 -5.15
C TYR A 45 4.41 -10.66 -6.07
N GLY A 46 5.28 -9.77 -5.64
CA GLY A 46 5.64 -8.61 -6.45
C GLY A 46 4.78 -7.38 -6.22
N LYS A 47 3.69 -7.53 -5.50
CA LYS A 47 2.89 -6.37 -5.11
C LYS A 47 3.48 -5.73 -3.85
N LYS A 48 3.07 -4.51 -3.58
CA LYS A 48 3.54 -3.77 -2.42
C LYS A 48 2.38 -3.37 -1.53
N LEU A 49 2.67 -3.25 -0.23
CA LEU A 49 1.69 -2.74 0.70
C LEU A 49 1.79 -1.23 0.71
N VAL A 50 0.72 -0.55 0.34
CA VAL A 50 0.66 0.91 0.30
C VAL A 50 -0.26 1.39 1.40
N THR A 51 0.27 2.19 2.31
CA THR A 51 -0.49 2.70 3.44
C THR A 51 -0.57 4.22 3.38
N ASP A 52 -1.79 4.74 3.46
CA ASP A 52 -2.04 6.16 3.66
C ASP A 52 -1.90 6.43 5.15
N MET A 53 -0.83 7.11 5.54
CA MET A 53 -0.53 7.30 6.96
C MET A 53 -1.38 8.39 7.60
N MET A 54 -2.00 9.25 6.80
CA MET A 54 -2.87 10.29 7.36
C MET A 54 -4.16 9.70 7.93
N PHE A 55 -4.71 8.70 7.24
CA PHE A 55 -5.99 8.14 7.62
C PHE A 55 -5.92 6.65 7.96
N GLY A 56 -4.75 6.06 7.85
CA GLY A 56 -4.57 4.67 8.27
C GLY A 56 -5.18 3.62 7.36
N ARG A 57 -5.27 3.90 6.07
CA ARG A 57 -5.84 2.97 5.11
C ARG A 57 -4.74 2.31 4.29
N SER A 58 -4.87 1.01 4.06
CA SER A 58 -3.83 0.23 3.38
C SER A 58 -4.42 -0.70 2.35
N ALA A 59 -3.63 -1.01 1.34
CA ALA A 59 -3.97 -2.03 0.36
C ALA A 59 -2.71 -2.63 -0.21
N VAL A 60 -2.80 -3.88 -0.63
CA VAL A 60 -1.74 -4.54 -1.39
C VAL A 60 -2.00 -4.24 -2.85
N LEU A 61 -1.06 -3.53 -3.48
CA LEU A 61 -1.24 -3.03 -4.84
C LEU A 61 -0.09 -3.43 -5.74
N GLY A 62 -0.43 -3.83 -6.95
CA GLY A 62 0.52 -4.03 -8.04
C GLY A 62 0.10 -3.17 -9.22
N PRO A 63 0.88 -3.19 -10.31
CA PRO A 63 0.54 -2.39 -11.49
C PRO A 63 -0.86 -2.65 -12.04
N ASP A 64 -1.32 -3.90 -11.98
CA ASP A 64 -2.64 -4.26 -12.48
C ASP A 64 -3.76 -3.57 -11.71
N ASP A 65 -3.57 -3.41 -10.41
CA ASP A 65 -4.61 -2.81 -9.57
C ASP A 65 -4.80 -1.33 -9.89
N LEU A 66 -3.76 -0.69 -10.40
CA LEU A 66 -3.83 0.73 -10.74
C LEU A 66 -4.68 0.98 -11.98
N GLU A 67 -4.84 -0.04 -12.81
CA GLU A 67 -5.64 0.06 -14.02
C GLU A 67 -7.09 -0.32 -13.77
N GLU A 68 -7.37 -0.91 -12.63
CA GLU A 68 -8.71 -1.34 -12.31
C GLU A 68 -9.54 -0.17 -11.78
N GLU A 69 -10.66 0.09 -12.44
CA GLU A 69 -11.48 1.23 -12.13
C GLU A 69 -12.09 1.14 -10.73
N GLY A 70 -12.01 2.22 -9.98
CA GLY A 70 -12.64 2.30 -8.66
C GLY A 70 -11.85 1.73 -7.51
N VAL A 71 -10.71 1.06 -7.75
CA VAL A 71 -9.95 0.44 -6.66
C VAL A 71 -9.37 1.48 -5.71
N LEU A 72 -8.68 2.48 -6.24
CA LEU A 72 -8.04 3.49 -5.40
C LEU A 72 -9.07 4.36 -4.69
N GLU A 73 -10.15 4.70 -5.37
CA GLU A 73 -11.23 5.48 -4.76
C GLU A 73 -11.81 4.74 -3.56
N SER A 74 -12.03 3.44 -3.72
CA SER A 74 -12.63 2.62 -2.69
C SER A 74 -11.70 2.43 -1.50
N VAL A 75 -10.44 2.11 -1.77
CA VAL A 75 -9.46 1.83 -0.71
C VAL A 75 -9.15 3.07 0.10
N PHE A 76 -8.81 4.16 -0.60
CA PHE A 76 -8.33 5.36 0.08
C PHE A 76 -9.40 6.42 0.29
N ARG A 77 -10.62 6.13 -0.16
CA ARG A 77 -11.79 7.02 -0.02
C ARG A 77 -11.50 8.42 -0.57
N ILE A 78 -11.05 8.42 -1.81
CA ILE A 78 -10.73 9.64 -2.55
C ILE A 78 -11.62 9.69 -3.77
N ASN A 79 -11.70 10.88 -4.37
CA ASN A 79 -12.52 11.05 -5.55
C ASN A 79 -11.77 10.59 -6.81
N GLU A 80 -12.46 10.62 -7.92
CA GLU A 80 -11.97 10.11 -9.19
C GLU A 80 -10.72 10.85 -9.67
N GLU A 81 -10.69 12.17 -9.52
CA GLU A 81 -9.54 12.97 -9.92
C GLU A 81 -8.33 12.69 -9.04
N GLU A 82 -8.55 12.61 -7.74
CA GLU A 82 -7.48 12.29 -6.79
C GLU A 82 -6.93 10.90 -7.04
N ALA A 83 -7.82 9.96 -7.36
CA ALA A 83 -7.40 8.59 -7.66
C ALA A 83 -6.56 8.53 -8.92
N ALA A 84 -6.92 9.30 -9.94
CA ALA A 84 -6.15 9.35 -11.18
C ALA A 84 -4.75 9.89 -10.93
N GLU A 85 -4.63 10.93 -10.12
CA GLU A 85 -3.33 11.51 -9.79
C GLU A 85 -2.49 10.55 -8.95
N LEU A 86 -3.13 9.89 -7.98
CA LEU A 86 -2.43 8.90 -7.17
C LEU A 86 -1.96 7.73 -8.02
N ALA A 87 -2.78 7.27 -8.95
CA ALA A 87 -2.42 6.18 -9.84
C ALA A 87 -1.19 6.52 -10.67
N GLN A 88 -1.07 7.74 -11.16
CA GLN A 88 0.10 8.15 -11.92
C GLN A 88 1.36 8.08 -11.06
N PHE A 89 1.28 8.56 -9.82
CA PHE A 89 2.41 8.48 -8.91
C PHE A 89 2.78 7.03 -8.62
N LEU A 90 1.80 6.21 -8.28
CA LEU A 90 2.05 4.82 -7.92
C LEU A 90 2.60 4.02 -9.11
N THR A 91 2.23 4.37 -10.33
CA THR A 91 2.81 3.74 -11.51
C THR A 91 4.32 3.95 -11.55
N LEU A 92 4.78 5.13 -11.16
CA LEU A 92 6.22 5.42 -11.13
C LEU A 92 6.94 4.61 -10.05
N VAL A 93 6.26 4.34 -8.94
CA VAL A 93 6.86 3.68 -7.78
C VAL A 93 6.72 2.17 -7.84
N LEU A 94 5.54 1.67 -8.20
CA LEU A 94 5.30 0.24 -8.29
C LEU A 94 5.86 -0.34 -9.58
N GLY A 95 6.12 0.51 -10.54
CA GLY A 95 6.62 0.10 -11.82
C GLY A 95 5.52 -0.28 -12.77
N ALA A 96 5.84 -0.29 -14.03
CA ALA A 96 5.00 -0.90 -15.02
C ALA A 96 5.18 -2.41 -14.93
N VAL A 97 4.32 -3.14 -15.58
CA VAL A 97 4.52 -4.58 -15.68
C VAL A 97 5.83 -4.78 -16.43
N HIS A 98 6.80 -5.35 -15.75
CA HIS A 98 8.09 -5.59 -16.34
C HIS A 98 8.20 -7.01 -16.77
N PHE A 99 8.60 -7.14 -17.98
CA PHE A 99 8.91 -8.44 -18.41
C PHE A 99 10.37 -8.51 -18.54
N THR A 100 11.10 -8.32 -17.58
CA THR A 100 12.41 -8.40 -17.72
C THR A 100 12.96 -9.50 -17.39
N ASP A 101 13.43 -9.66 -17.95
CA ASP A 101 14.25 -10.07 -17.80
C ASP A 101 14.98 -10.28 -17.03
#